data_30abd84edcbc503dc5ceb9b2a29f27f2
#
_entry.id   30abd84edcbc503dc5ceb9b2a29f27f2
#
_cell.length_a   1.000
_cell.length_b   1.000
_cell.length_c   1.000
_cell.angle_alpha   90.00
_cell.angle_beta   90.00
_cell.angle_gamma   90.00
#
_symmetry.space_group_name_H-M   'P 1'
#
loop_
_entity.id
_entity.type
_entity.pdbx_description
1 polymer ?
#
loop_
_entity_poly.entity_id
_entity_poly.type
_entity_poly.pdbx_seq_one_letter_code
_entity_poly.pdbx_strand_id
1 'polypeptide(L)'
;MIPGMNSRYVWMNGTLVESANATVPFLTAGFHYGIAVFEGIRAYSTDRGPAVFRLRDHLRRFEASAKILGFRELPYTVEELTEATAETVRASAYAECYIRPMVWLGDGGWNLTLDTGKPLVAIAVWEQSVYLGEAAPSRGVRACVSSFMRSHPAANMTKAKIAGNYVNSYLAKTDAHRQGFDEAILLDAEGYVTECTGANVFIVRDGQLITPPVDAILEGITRSTVFALARDLGLDTTTARVSRDHLYLADEIFVCGTAAEIVGIVEVDGRRVATGRTGSITTRLQQAYADAVHGRHPRSEGWLEYVGAHREVRA
;
A
#
# COMPACT_ATOMS: atom_id res chain seq x y z
N MET A 1 -21.09 -3.85 -11.56
CA MET A 1 -20.34 -3.16 -10.50
C MET A 1 -19.77 -4.23 -9.58
N ILE A 2 -18.49 -4.13 -9.23
CA ILE A 2 -17.87 -5.05 -8.26
C ILE A 2 -18.44 -4.67 -6.89
N PRO A 3 -19.01 -5.60 -6.12
CA PRO A 3 -19.50 -5.31 -4.78
C PRO A 3 -18.38 -4.71 -3.91
N GLY A 4 -18.64 -3.56 -3.29
CA GLY A 4 -17.67 -2.87 -2.42
C GLY A 4 -16.79 -1.82 -3.11
N MET A 5 -16.80 -1.66 -4.43
CA MET A 5 -16.07 -0.60 -5.14
C MET A 5 -17.04 0.43 -5.74
N ASN A 6 -17.82 1.09 -4.91
CA ASN A 6 -18.77 2.11 -5.33
C ASN A 6 -18.13 3.51 -5.20
N SER A 7 -17.23 3.86 -6.13
CA SER A 7 -16.83 5.26 -6.28
C SER A 7 -17.99 6.03 -6.93
N ARG A 8 -18.48 7.08 -6.29
CA ARG A 8 -19.50 7.95 -6.90
C ARG A 8 -18.87 8.90 -7.90
N TYR A 9 -17.72 9.45 -7.54
CA TYR A 9 -16.95 10.39 -8.34
C TYR A 9 -15.51 9.93 -8.47
N VAL A 10 -14.90 10.29 -9.60
CA VAL A 10 -13.47 10.16 -9.86
C VAL A 10 -12.95 11.53 -10.28
N TRP A 11 -11.90 12.00 -9.63
CA TRP A 11 -11.17 13.15 -10.17
C TRP A 11 -10.29 12.65 -11.33
N MET A 12 -10.43 13.27 -12.50
CA MET A 12 -9.75 12.82 -13.72
C MET A 12 -9.26 14.02 -14.51
N ASN A 13 -7.94 14.14 -14.67
CA ASN A 13 -7.29 15.17 -15.48
C ASN A 13 -7.77 16.61 -15.18
N GLY A 14 -7.89 16.97 -13.90
CA GLY A 14 -8.25 18.33 -13.47
C GLY A 14 -9.72 18.54 -13.14
N THR A 15 -10.58 17.53 -13.36
CA THR A 15 -12.03 17.66 -13.11
C THR A 15 -12.60 16.48 -12.34
N LEU A 16 -13.56 16.74 -11.48
CA LEU A 16 -14.34 15.71 -10.81
C LEU A 16 -15.48 15.27 -11.74
N VAL A 17 -15.52 13.99 -12.09
CA VAL A 17 -16.53 13.38 -12.97
C VAL A 17 -17.29 12.28 -12.25
N GLU A 18 -18.52 12.01 -12.66
CA GLU A 18 -19.22 10.82 -12.21
C GLU A 18 -18.48 9.55 -12.64
N SER A 19 -18.43 8.55 -11.78
CA SER A 19 -17.67 7.32 -12.03
C SER A 19 -18.06 6.61 -13.32
N ALA A 20 -19.33 6.71 -13.73
CA ALA A 20 -19.81 6.14 -14.99
C ALA A 20 -19.17 6.81 -16.24
N ASN A 21 -18.71 8.06 -16.09
CA ASN A 21 -18.09 8.85 -17.15
C ASN A 21 -16.55 8.80 -17.10
N ALA A 22 -15.97 8.21 -16.06
CA ALA A 22 -14.52 8.03 -15.93
C ALA A 22 -14.05 6.87 -16.81
N THR A 23 -13.99 7.11 -18.13
CA THR A 23 -13.64 6.11 -19.13
C THR A 23 -12.22 6.29 -19.65
N VAL A 24 -11.58 5.19 -20.02
CA VAL A 24 -10.26 5.17 -20.63
C VAL A 24 -10.41 4.53 -22.02
N PRO A 25 -9.86 5.14 -23.08
CA PRO A 25 -9.89 4.54 -24.41
C PRO A 25 -9.23 3.16 -24.40
N PHE A 26 -9.82 2.20 -25.13
CA PHE A 26 -9.26 0.85 -25.19
C PHE A 26 -7.80 0.84 -25.67
N LEU A 27 -7.48 1.64 -26.69
CA LEU A 27 -6.13 1.79 -27.22
C LEU A 27 -5.29 2.74 -26.36
N THR A 28 -5.01 2.33 -25.11
CA THR A 28 -4.19 3.05 -24.14
C THR A 28 -2.99 2.18 -23.76
N ALA A 29 -1.78 2.66 -23.98
CA ALA A 29 -0.54 1.92 -23.70
C ALA A 29 -0.44 1.52 -22.21
N GLY A 30 -0.91 2.37 -21.30
CA GLY A 30 -1.00 2.06 -19.88
C GLY A 30 -1.82 0.81 -19.59
N PHE A 31 -2.91 0.58 -20.33
CA PHE A 31 -3.72 -0.63 -20.22
C PHE A 31 -3.07 -1.86 -20.86
N HIS A 32 -2.48 -1.71 -22.06
CA HIS A 32 -1.90 -2.85 -22.80
C HIS A 32 -0.57 -3.34 -22.23
N TYR A 33 0.26 -2.43 -21.71
CA TYR A 33 1.64 -2.75 -21.27
C TYR A 33 1.87 -2.53 -19.78
N GLY A 34 0.85 -2.12 -19.02
CA GLY A 34 0.97 -1.85 -17.59
C GLY A 34 1.85 -0.61 -17.26
N ILE A 35 1.99 0.30 -18.24
CA ILE A 35 2.77 1.54 -18.08
C ILE A 35 1.94 2.54 -17.27
N ALA A 36 1.89 2.28 -15.98
CA ALA A 36 1.15 3.08 -15.02
C ALA A 36 1.81 2.99 -13.64
N VAL A 37 1.65 4.04 -12.84
CA VAL A 37 2.02 4.10 -11.42
C VAL A 37 0.76 4.36 -10.62
N PHE A 38 0.66 3.79 -9.43
CA PHE A 38 -0.47 4.04 -8.56
C PHE A 38 -0.05 4.18 -7.10
N GLU A 39 -0.94 4.74 -6.30
CA GLU A 39 -0.83 4.70 -4.85
C GLU A 39 -2.03 4.01 -4.22
N GLY A 40 -1.85 3.59 -2.99
CA GLY A 40 -2.89 3.14 -2.11
C GLY A 40 -2.81 3.93 -0.83
N ILE A 41 -3.84 4.71 -0.55
CA ILE A 41 -3.92 5.65 0.58
C ILE A 41 -5.22 5.37 1.31
N ARG A 42 -5.30 5.69 2.60
CA ARG A 42 -6.55 5.58 3.35
C ARG A 42 -6.90 6.87 4.05
N ALA A 43 -8.18 7.18 4.05
CA ALA A 43 -8.79 8.12 4.97
C ALA A 43 -9.47 7.36 6.11
N TYR A 44 -9.36 7.91 7.30
CA TYR A 44 -9.91 7.35 8.54
C TYR A 44 -10.84 8.34 9.21
N SER A 45 -11.85 7.83 9.91
CA SER A 45 -12.72 8.62 10.75
C SER A 45 -11.97 9.07 12.00
N THR A 46 -12.08 10.36 12.33
CA THR A 46 -11.51 10.93 13.55
C THR A 46 -12.57 11.82 14.23
N ASP A 47 -12.32 12.24 15.47
CA ASP A 47 -13.18 13.18 16.19
C ASP A 47 -13.30 14.55 15.50
N ARG A 48 -12.36 14.88 14.59
CA ARG A 48 -12.33 16.11 13.80
C ARG A 48 -12.88 15.95 12.38
N GLY A 49 -13.46 14.78 12.06
CA GLY A 49 -13.91 14.38 10.73
C GLY A 49 -12.90 13.51 9.98
N PRO A 50 -13.17 13.18 8.70
CA PRO A 50 -12.30 12.34 7.90
C PRO A 50 -10.92 12.96 7.74
N ALA A 51 -9.88 12.14 7.89
CA ALA A 51 -8.49 12.55 7.70
C ALA A 51 -7.71 11.52 6.89
N VAL A 52 -6.92 11.98 5.93
CA VAL A 52 -6.09 11.12 5.07
C VAL A 52 -4.74 10.90 5.75
N PHE A 53 -4.38 9.64 5.95
CA PHE A 53 -3.15 9.29 6.64
C PHE A 53 -1.95 9.39 5.71
N ARG A 54 -0.96 10.21 6.09
CA ARG A 54 0.32 10.43 5.40
C ARG A 54 0.19 10.77 3.90
N LEU A 55 -0.84 11.55 3.56
CA LEU A 55 -1.18 11.89 2.18
C LEU A 55 0.03 12.41 1.39
N ARG A 56 0.76 13.39 1.94
CA ARG A 56 1.90 14.01 1.24
C ARG A 56 3.05 13.02 1.01
N ASP A 57 3.30 12.10 1.93
CA ASP A 57 4.33 11.07 1.76
C ASP A 57 3.95 10.09 0.63
N HIS A 58 2.69 9.72 0.54
CA HIS A 58 2.17 8.92 -0.56
C HIS A 58 2.28 9.64 -1.91
N LEU A 59 1.92 10.90 -1.97
CA LEU A 59 1.98 11.68 -3.22
C LEU A 59 3.42 11.95 -3.66
N ARG A 60 4.36 12.16 -2.74
CA ARG A 60 5.79 12.23 -3.05
C ARG A 60 6.31 10.90 -3.59
N ARG A 61 5.89 9.76 -3.02
CA ARG A 61 6.26 8.44 -3.55
C ARG A 61 5.61 8.18 -4.91
N PHE A 62 4.40 8.65 -5.14
CA PHE A 62 3.72 8.61 -6.43
C PHE A 62 4.54 9.36 -7.51
N GLU A 63 4.97 10.58 -7.23
CA GLU A 63 5.83 11.37 -8.09
C GLU A 63 7.18 10.66 -8.35
N ALA A 64 7.83 10.19 -7.27
CA ALA A 64 9.09 9.44 -7.38
C ALA A 64 8.93 8.16 -8.21
N SER A 65 7.83 7.43 -8.05
CA SER A 65 7.53 6.24 -8.83
C SER A 65 7.32 6.55 -10.31
N ALA A 66 6.64 7.67 -10.62
CA ALA A 66 6.46 8.14 -11.99
C ALA A 66 7.80 8.51 -12.64
N LYS A 67 8.65 9.21 -11.90
CA LYS A 67 10.02 9.54 -12.35
C LYS A 67 10.86 8.28 -12.61
N ILE A 68 10.80 7.28 -11.73
CA ILE A 68 11.50 6.00 -11.89
C ILE A 68 10.99 5.26 -13.12
N LEU A 69 9.68 5.24 -13.37
CA LEU A 69 9.11 4.63 -14.58
C LEU A 69 9.53 5.35 -15.87
N GLY A 70 9.92 6.63 -15.78
CA GLY A 70 10.44 7.42 -16.91
C GLY A 70 9.49 8.53 -17.39
N PHE A 71 8.42 8.84 -16.66
CA PHE A 71 7.65 10.06 -16.93
C PHE A 71 8.55 11.28 -16.65
N ARG A 72 8.66 12.20 -17.62
CA ARG A 72 9.51 13.41 -17.46
C ARG A 72 8.97 14.31 -16.38
N GLU A 73 7.66 14.58 -16.42
CA GLU A 73 6.93 15.42 -15.46
C GLU A 73 5.52 14.86 -15.29
N LEU A 74 4.98 14.97 -14.09
CA LEU A 74 3.58 14.79 -13.86
C LEU A 74 2.84 16.07 -14.25
N PRO A 75 1.60 15.97 -14.77
CA PRO A 75 0.81 17.14 -15.14
C PRO A 75 0.30 17.96 -13.94
N TYR A 76 0.53 17.48 -12.72
CA TYR A 76 0.08 18.09 -11.47
C TYR A 76 1.16 17.97 -10.40
N THR A 77 1.32 19.01 -9.61
CA THR A 77 2.19 19.05 -8.43
C THR A 77 1.63 18.23 -7.28
N VAL A 78 2.46 17.94 -6.29
CA VAL A 78 2.03 17.25 -5.05
C VAL A 78 0.93 18.05 -4.34
N GLU A 79 1.00 19.38 -4.35
CA GLU A 79 0.03 20.28 -3.75
C GLU A 79 -1.34 20.19 -4.46
N GLU A 80 -1.34 20.25 -5.79
CA GLU A 80 -2.56 20.10 -6.60
C GLU A 80 -3.19 18.71 -6.43
N LEU A 81 -2.38 17.66 -6.39
CA LEU A 81 -2.85 16.29 -6.13
C LEU A 81 -3.37 16.12 -4.69
N THR A 82 -2.81 16.86 -3.72
CA THR A 82 -3.31 16.90 -2.34
C THR A 82 -4.73 17.47 -2.30
N GLU A 83 -4.95 18.61 -2.94
CA GLU A 83 -6.28 19.22 -3.00
C GLU A 83 -7.26 18.36 -3.81
N ALA A 84 -6.87 17.85 -4.97
CA ALA A 84 -7.67 16.94 -5.77
C ALA A 84 -8.10 15.69 -5.00
N THR A 85 -7.20 15.15 -4.16
CA THR A 85 -7.51 14.02 -3.27
C THR A 85 -8.55 14.43 -2.23
N ALA A 86 -8.35 15.57 -1.57
CA ALA A 86 -9.28 16.08 -0.57
C ALA A 86 -10.66 16.37 -1.18
N GLU A 87 -10.72 16.97 -2.38
CA GLU A 87 -11.96 17.20 -3.13
C GLU A 87 -12.69 15.88 -3.43
N THR A 88 -11.98 14.87 -3.91
CA THR A 88 -12.56 13.56 -4.26
C THR A 88 -13.13 12.86 -3.02
N VAL A 89 -12.41 12.91 -1.89
CA VAL A 89 -12.89 12.35 -0.62
C VAL A 89 -14.13 13.08 -0.14
N ARG A 90 -14.14 14.41 -0.17
CA ARG A 90 -15.32 15.23 0.19
C ARG A 90 -16.54 14.88 -0.66
N ALA A 91 -16.36 14.82 -1.98
CA ALA A 91 -17.44 14.50 -2.91
C ALA A 91 -18.02 13.10 -2.72
N SER A 92 -17.18 12.15 -2.28
CA SER A 92 -17.58 10.77 -2.04
C SER A 92 -18.37 10.58 -0.73
N ALA A 93 -18.26 11.51 0.22
CA ALA A 93 -18.94 11.54 1.51
C ALA A 93 -18.70 10.29 2.40
N TYR A 94 -17.59 9.57 2.19
CA TYR A 94 -17.18 8.47 3.05
C TYR A 94 -16.48 8.98 4.30
N ALA A 95 -16.83 8.41 5.45
CA ALA A 95 -16.12 8.66 6.70
C ALA A 95 -14.73 7.96 6.70
N GLU A 96 -14.69 6.77 6.12
CA GLU A 96 -13.46 6.01 5.88
C GLU A 96 -13.45 5.48 4.46
N CYS A 97 -12.29 5.56 3.79
CA CYS A 97 -12.21 5.13 2.41
C CYS A 97 -10.78 4.78 1.99
N TYR A 98 -10.71 4.00 0.93
CA TYR A 98 -9.49 3.78 0.19
C TYR A 98 -9.40 4.75 -0.97
N ILE A 99 -8.21 5.29 -1.20
CA ILE A 99 -7.94 6.31 -2.21
C ILE A 99 -6.88 5.74 -3.16
N ARG A 100 -7.17 5.81 -4.46
CA ARG A 100 -6.32 5.29 -5.53
C ARG A 100 -5.95 6.38 -6.52
N PRO A 101 -4.90 7.16 -6.27
CA PRO A 101 -4.27 7.93 -7.32
C PRO A 101 -3.60 6.99 -8.33
N MET A 102 -3.71 7.32 -9.60
CA MET A 102 -3.07 6.61 -10.69
C MET A 102 -2.61 7.60 -11.76
N VAL A 103 -1.41 7.39 -12.29
CA VAL A 103 -0.93 8.01 -13.52
C VAL A 103 -0.61 6.91 -14.52
N TRP A 104 -1.02 7.10 -15.76
CA TRP A 104 -0.75 6.14 -16.84
C TRP A 104 -0.41 6.85 -18.13
N LEU A 105 0.28 6.12 -19.02
CA LEU A 105 0.51 6.59 -20.37
C LEU A 105 -0.79 6.45 -21.17
N GLY A 106 -1.36 7.61 -21.57
CA GLY A 106 -2.57 7.70 -22.39
C GLY A 106 -2.29 7.40 -23.86
N ASP A 107 -2.50 8.39 -24.71
CA ASP A 107 -2.22 8.27 -26.16
C ASP A 107 -0.71 8.20 -26.42
N GLY A 108 -0.29 7.32 -27.35
CA GLY A 108 1.11 7.13 -27.72
C GLY A 108 1.75 5.92 -27.00
N GLY A 109 3.10 5.83 -27.11
CA GLY A 109 3.86 4.76 -26.42
C GLY A 109 3.80 3.37 -27.09
N TRP A 110 3.19 3.23 -28.27
CA TRP A 110 3.04 1.95 -28.97
C TRP A 110 4.36 1.36 -29.49
N ASN A 111 5.40 2.19 -29.58
CA ASN A 111 6.75 1.80 -29.93
C ASN A 111 7.63 1.47 -28.69
N LEU A 112 7.01 1.21 -27.53
CA LEU A 112 7.64 0.86 -26.27
C LEU A 112 8.57 1.97 -25.72
N THR A 113 8.26 3.24 -26.04
CA THR A 113 8.90 4.40 -25.44
C THR A 113 7.87 5.34 -24.81
N LEU A 114 8.29 6.08 -23.78
CA LEU A 114 7.46 7.09 -23.10
C LEU A 114 7.49 8.46 -23.79
N ASP A 115 8.39 8.66 -24.77
CA ASP A 115 8.64 9.97 -25.37
C ASP A 115 7.47 10.53 -26.19
N THR A 116 6.56 9.69 -26.65
CA THR A 116 5.44 10.06 -27.53
C THR A 116 4.08 10.08 -26.85
N GLY A 117 4.00 9.71 -25.57
CA GLY A 117 2.74 9.64 -24.84
C GLY A 117 2.56 10.79 -23.86
N LYS A 118 1.29 11.07 -23.52
CA LYS A 118 0.93 12.03 -22.49
C LYS A 118 0.52 11.30 -21.22
N PRO A 119 1.04 11.69 -20.04
CA PRO A 119 0.56 11.16 -18.77
C PRO A 119 -0.86 11.67 -18.50
N LEU A 120 -1.74 10.76 -18.11
CA LEU A 120 -3.09 11.04 -17.63
C LEU A 120 -3.17 10.65 -16.16
N VAL A 121 -3.92 11.41 -15.35
CA VAL A 121 -4.03 11.18 -13.90
C VAL A 121 -5.47 11.05 -13.49
N ALA A 122 -5.75 10.08 -12.61
CA ALA A 122 -7.06 9.97 -11.96
C ALA A 122 -6.89 9.63 -10.48
N ILE A 123 -7.88 10.02 -9.67
CA ILE A 123 -8.00 9.69 -8.27
C ILE A 123 -9.39 9.11 -8.05
N ALA A 124 -9.46 7.83 -7.71
CA ALA A 124 -10.70 7.15 -7.35
C ALA A 124 -10.75 6.93 -5.83
N VAL A 125 -11.96 6.94 -5.27
CA VAL A 125 -12.21 6.72 -3.83
C VAL A 125 -13.35 5.74 -3.68
N TRP A 126 -13.20 4.74 -2.79
CA TRP A 126 -14.27 3.78 -2.49
C TRP A 126 -14.20 3.32 -1.04
N GLU A 127 -15.33 2.87 -0.53
CA GLU A 127 -15.38 2.21 0.76
C GLU A 127 -14.67 0.85 0.70
N GLN A 128 -13.66 0.66 1.52
CA GLN A 128 -12.88 -0.57 1.49
C GLN A 128 -13.13 -1.42 2.73
N SER A 129 -13.45 -2.69 2.50
CA SER A 129 -13.33 -3.75 3.49
C SER A 129 -11.85 -4.11 3.74
N VAL A 130 -11.55 -4.76 4.86
CA VAL A 130 -10.19 -5.14 5.26
C VAL A 130 -9.57 -6.10 4.23
N TYR A 131 -8.38 -5.73 3.72
CA TYR A 131 -7.67 -6.42 2.62
C TYR A 131 -7.43 -7.92 2.82
N LEU A 132 -7.15 -8.35 4.05
CA LEU A 132 -6.91 -9.76 4.41
C LEU A 132 -8.13 -10.40 5.09
N GLY A 133 -9.30 -9.75 5.03
CA GLY A 133 -10.54 -10.18 5.67
C GLY A 133 -10.74 -9.56 7.06
N GLU A 134 -11.99 -9.36 7.46
CA GLU A 134 -12.36 -8.63 8.69
C GLU A 134 -11.78 -9.26 9.98
N ALA A 135 -11.62 -10.57 10.01
CA ALA A 135 -11.05 -11.28 11.14
C ALA A 135 -9.50 -11.28 11.17
N ALA A 136 -8.83 -10.85 10.10
CA ALA A 136 -7.36 -10.94 10.00
C ALA A 136 -6.61 -10.17 11.09
N PRO A 137 -7.00 -8.95 11.49
CA PRO A 137 -6.29 -8.22 12.55
C PRO A 137 -6.27 -8.97 13.90
N SER A 138 -7.35 -9.66 14.25
CA SER A 138 -7.47 -10.39 15.51
C SER A 138 -7.02 -11.86 15.42
N ARG A 139 -7.39 -12.54 14.33
CA ARG A 139 -7.07 -13.97 14.11
C ARG A 139 -5.62 -14.18 13.69
N GLY A 140 -5.03 -13.23 13.01
CA GLY A 140 -3.83 -13.40 12.22
C GLY A 140 -4.10 -14.15 10.92
N VAL A 141 -3.08 -14.29 10.07
CA VAL A 141 -3.14 -14.93 8.76
C VAL A 141 -2.12 -16.05 8.64
N ARG A 142 -2.40 -16.99 7.72
CA ARG A 142 -1.48 -18.08 7.36
C ARG A 142 -0.76 -17.70 6.07
N ALA A 143 0.56 -17.83 6.04
CA ALA A 143 1.37 -17.51 4.88
C ALA A 143 2.18 -18.73 4.39
N CYS A 144 2.54 -18.72 3.12
CA CYS A 144 3.56 -19.63 2.59
C CYS A 144 4.71 -18.85 1.96
N VAL A 145 5.88 -19.44 1.93
CA VAL A 145 6.98 -18.93 1.11
C VAL A 145 6.68 -19.32 -0.35
N SER A 146 6.54 -18.29 -1.19
CA SER A 146 6.16 -18.45 -2.59
C SER A 146 7.23 -19.14 -3.42
N SER A 147 6.82 -19.89 -4.44
CA SER A 147 7.68 -20.35 -5.54
C SER A 147 8.07 -19.22 -6.49
N PHE A 148 7.28 -18.14 -6.52
CA PHE A 148 7.61 -16.90 -7.24
C PHE A 148 8.54 -16.06 -6.38
N MET A 149 9.69 -15.66 -6.93
CA MET A 149 10.57 -14.72 -6.25
C MET A 149 10.17 -13.26 -6.52
N ARG A 150 10.60 -12.36 -5.66
CA ARG A 150 10.48 -10.92 -5.89
C ARG A 150 11.35 -10.54 -7.09
N SER A 151 10.85 -9.61 -7.91
CA SER A 151 11.58 -9.15 -9.09
C SER A 151 12.97 -8.64 -8.70
N HIS A 152 13.97 -9.07 -9.45
CA HIS A 152 15.34 -8.57 -9.30
C HIS A 152 15.40 -7.09 -9.68
N PRO A 153 16.13 -6.22 -8.95
CA PRO A 153 16.21 -4.78 -9.27
C PRO A 153 16.69 -4.45 -10.69
N ALA A 154 17.47 -5.34 -11.32
CA ALA A 154 17.87 -5.19 -12.71
C ALA A 154 16.79 -5.61 -13.73
N ALA A 155 15.75 -6.32 -13.29
CA ALA A 155 14.63 -6.70 -14.16
C ALA A 155 13.43 -5.75 -14.00
N ASN A 156 13.19 -5.29 -12.79
CA ASN A 156 12.09 -4.39 -12.45
C ASN A 156 12.49 -3.46 -11.30
N MET A 157 12.04 -2.22 -11.36
CA MET A 157 12.36 -1.19 -10.36
C MET A 157 11.44 -1.32 -9.15
N THR A 158 11.91 -1.98 -8.09
CA THR A 158 11.12 -2.31 -6.89
C THR A 158 10.77 -1.11 -6.01
N LYS A 159 11.49 0.02 -6.14
CA LYS A 159 11.19 1.26 -5.43
C LYS A 159 9.96 1.99 -5.97
N ALA A 160 9.57 1.71 -7.20
CA ALA A 160 8.42 2.32 -7.84
C ALA A 160 7.18 1.43 -7.75
N LYS A 161 6.03 2.05 -7.43
CA LYS A 161 4.74 1.36 -7.35
C LYS A 161 4.09 1.27 -8.75
N ILE A 162 4.74 0.51 -9.65
CA ILE A 162 4.36 0.34 -11.05
C ILE A 162 3.28 -0.74 -11.17
N ALA A 163 2.20 -0.46 -11.90
CA ALA A 163 1.07 -1.38 -12.08
C ALA A 163 1.50 -2.73 -12.69
N GLY A 164 2.34 -2.71 -13.71
CA GLY A 164 2.87 -3.92 -14.37
C GLY A 164 3.62 -4.86 -13.43
N ASN A 165 4.29 -4.34 -12.40
CA ASN A 165 5.02 -5.14 -11.42
C ASN A 165 4.10 -6.01 -10.55
N TYR A 166 2.82 -5.64 -10.43
CA TYR A 166 1.85 -6.36 -9.60
C TYR A 166 1.38 -7.69 -10.19
N VAL A 167 1.70 -7.97 -11.46
CA VAL A 167 1.46 -9.30 -12.05
C VAL A 167 2.16 -10.38 -11.22
N ASN A 168 3.41 -10.14 -10.80
CA ASN A 168 4.13 -11.07 -9.91
C ASN A 168 3.42 -11.29 -8.58
N SER A 169 2.92 -10.22 -7.96
CA SER A 169 2.13 -10.30 -6.72
C SER A 169 0.83 -11.08 -6.90
N TYR A 170 0.13 -10.88 -8.02
CA TYR A 170 -1.09 -11.63 -8.36
C TYR A 170 -0.82 -13.11 -8.53
N LEU A 171 0.25 -13.50 -9.23
CA LEU A 171 0.63 -14.90 -9.42
C LEU A 171 0.94 -15.56 -8.07
N ALA A 172 1.80 -14.95 -7.27
CA ALA A 172 2.17 -15.47 -5.96
C ALA A 172 0.97 -15.59 -5.00
N LYS A 173 0.11 -14.55 -4.96
CA LYS A 173 -1.10 -14.55 -4.12
C LYS A 173 -2.10 -15.61 -4.54
N THR A 174 -2.32 -15.74 -5.84
CA THR A 174 -3.25 -16.74 -6.39
C THR A 174 -2.79 -18.15 -6.07
N ASP A 175 -1.48 -18.41 -6.20
CA ASP A 175 -0.90 -19.73 -5.89
C ASP A 175 -1.03 -20.03 -4.39
N ALA A 176 -0.70 -19.08 -3.51
CA ALA A 176 -0.88 -19.23 -2.08
C ALA A 176 -2.35 -19.54 -1.71
N HIS A 177 -3.31 -18.82 -2.28
CA HIS A 177 -4.74 -19.07 -2.03
C HIS A 177 -5.19 -20.46 -2.49
N ARG A 178 -4.70 -20.95 -3.64
CA ARG A 178 -4.98 -22.32 -4.11
C ARG A 178 -4.45 -23.40 -3.17
N GLN A 179 -3.38 -23.08 -2.45
CA GLN A 179 -2.79 -23.95 -1.43
C GLN A 179 -3.42 -23.78 -0.04
N GLY A 180 -4.41 -22.88 0.10
CA GLY A 180 -5.14 -22.63 1.35
C GLY A 180 -4.45 -21.65 2.31
N PHE A 181 -3.51 -20.84 1.83
CA PHE A 181 -2.88 -19.77 2.59
C PHE A 181 -3.52 -18.41 2.30
N ASP A 182 -3.45 -17.51 3.25
CA ASP A 182 -4.01 -16.17 3.14
C ASP A 182 -3.04 -15.19 2.47
N GLU A 183 -1.71 -15.45 2.54
CA GLU A 183 -0.68 -14.56 2.02
C GLU A 183 0.55 -15.34 1.52
N ALA A 184 1.37 -14.71 0.66
CA ALA A 184 2.64 -15.25 0.20
C ALA A 184 3.81 -14.34 0.58
N ILE A 185 4.87 -14.95 1.11
CA ILE A 185 6.15 -14.32 1.40
C ILE A 185 7.07 -14.55 0.20
N LEU A 186 7.63 -13.48 -0.35
CA LEU A 186 8.51 -13.53 -1.50
C LEU A 186 9.98 -13.50 -1.07
N LEU A 187 10.81 -14.29 -1.72
CA LEU A 187 12.26 -14.28 -1.56
C LEU A 187 12.90 -13.51 -2.73
N ASP A 188 14.12 -13.00 -2.51
CA ASP A 188 14.98 -12.53 -3.59
C ASP A 188 15.69 -13.67 -4.33
N ALA A 189 16.50 -13.33 -5.32
CA ALA A 189 17.27 -14.31 -6.10
C ALA A 189 18.34 -15.04 -5.29
N GLU A 190 18.73 -14.53 -4.12
CA GLU A 190 19.69 -15.14 -3.20
C GLU A 190 19.01 -16.03 -2.13
N GLY A 191 17.66 -16.08 -2.13
CA GLY A 191 16.86 -16.88 -1.19
C GLY A 191 16.54 -16.18 0.13
N TYR A 192 16.74 -14.87 0.24
CA TYR A 192 16.36 -14.09 1.42
C TYR A 192 14.96 -13.50 1.30
N VAL A 193 14.28 -13.41 2.43
CA VAL A 193 12.96 -12.78 2.55
C VAL A 193 13.02 -11.33 2.13
N THR A 194 12.08 -10.90 1.31
CA THR A 194 11.92 -9.52 0.88
C THR A 194 10.66 -8.88 1.48
N GLU A 195 9.54 -9.13 0.90
CA GLU A 195 8.23 -8.62 1.31
C GLU A 195 7.14 -9.64 0.95
N CYS A 196 5.91 -9.39 1.32
CA CYS A 196 4.74 -10.14 0.88
C CYS A 196 4.17 -9.58 -0.42
N THR A 197 3.05 -10.12 -0.91
CA THR A 197 2.48 -9.75 -2.23
C THR A 197 2.06 -8.29 -2.33
N GLY A 198 1.70 -7.65 -1.23
CA GLY A 198 1.28 -6.25 -1.18
C GLY A 198 1.62 -5.54 0.14
N ALA A 199 2.51 -6.11 0.95
CA ALA A 199 2.86 -5.62 2.29
C ALA A 199 4.31 -5.93 2.63
N ASN A 200 4.96 -5.08 3.44
CA ASN A 200 6.27 -5.36 4.01
C ASN A 200 6.13 -6.35 5.18
N VAL A 201 7.19 -7.08 5.49
CA VAL A 201 7.23 -8.08 6.55
C VAL A 201 8.20 -7.68 7.65
N PHE A 202 7.84 -7.99 8.89
CA PHE A 202 8.67 -7.89 10.08
C PHE A 202 8.64 -9.22 10.81
N ILE A 203 9.75 -9.57 11.44
CA ILE A 203 9.83 -10.64 12.43
C ILE A 203 10.24 -10.07 13.78
N VAL A 204 9.81 -10.71 14.85
CA VAL A 204 10.31 -10.46 16.20
C VAL A 204 11.14 -11.66 16.63
N ARG A 205 12.34 -11.42 17.12
CA ARG A 205 13.21 -12.44 17.68
C ARG A 205 13.90 -11.89 18.92
N ASP A 206 13.80 -12.60 20.03
CA ASP A 206 14.42 -12.21 21.32
C ASP A 206 14.08 -10.76 21.72
N GLY A 207 12.83 -10.33 21.46
CA GLY A 207 12.33 -8.99 21.72
C GLY A 207 12.75 -7.91 20.72
N GLN A 208 13.62 -8.22 19.76
CA GLN A 208 14.06 -7.30 18.72
C GLN A 208 13.15 -7.39 17.48
N LEU A 209 12.80 -6.25 16.93
CA LEU A 209 12.03 -6.12 15.69
C LEU A 209 12.97 -6.06 14.48
N ILE A 210 12.86 -7.01 13.57
CA ILE A 210 13.75 -7.17 12.42
C ILE A 210 12.93 -7.11 11.13
N THR A 211 13.41 -6.38 10.13
CA THR A 211 12.79 -6.32 8.80
C THR A 211 13.84 -6.39 7.71
N PRO A 212 13.52 -6.98 6.54
CA PRO A 212 14.44 -7.02 5.41
C PRO A 212 14.94 -5.64 4.97
N PRO A 213 16.16 -5.56 4.41
CA PRO A 213 16.69 -4.33 3.83
C PRO A 213 15.84 -3.86 2.64
N VAL A 214 15.98 -2.59 2.30
CA VAL A 214 15.14 -1.97 1.28
C VAL A 214 15.57 -2.28 -0.16
N ASP A 215 16.60 -3.09 -0.39
CA ASP A 215 17.22 -3.27 -1.71
C ASP A 215 16.26 -3.82 -2.76
N ALA A 216 15.42 -4.79 -2.40
CA ALA A 216 14.50 -5.48 -3.30
C ALA A 216 13.02 -5.30 -2.95
N ILE A 217 12.66 -4.33 -2.11
CA ILE A 217 11.29 -4.09 -1.67
C ILE A 217 10.79 -2.69 -2.02
N LEU A 218 9.47 -2.50 -1.98
CA LEU A 218 8.90 -1.17 -1.94
C LEU A 218 9.14 -0.55 -0.56
N GLU A 219 9.64 0.68 -0.52
CA GLU A 219 9.80 1.44 0.72
C GLU A 219 8.43 1.85 1.27
N GLY A 220 7.86 0.98 2.12
CA GLY A 220 6.51 1.14 2.64
C GLY A 220 6.37 2.33 3.58
N ILE A 221 5.32 3.15 3.35
CA ILE A 221 4.98 4.26 4.25
C ILE A 221 4.50 3.69 5.59
N THR A 222 3.71 2.63 5.57
CA THR A 222 3.34 1.91 6.80
C THR A 222 4.57 1.29 7.48
N ARG A 223 5.54 0.76 6.72
CA ARG A 223 6.82 0.28 7.27
C ARG A 223 7.55 1.40 8.01
N SER A 224 7.66 2.59 7.43
CA SER A 224 8.28 3.74 8.10
C SER A 224 7.48 4.22 9.32
N THR A 225 6.16 4.09 9.30
CA THR A 225 5.28 4.34 10.44
C THR A 225 5.56 3.35 11.57
N VAL A 226 5.70 2.05 11.26
CA VAL A 226 6.06 1.01 12.25
C VAL A 226 7.37 1.33 12.94
N PHE A 227 8.41 1.77 12.22
CA PHE A 227 9.68 2.20 12.84
C PHE A 227 9.49 3.36 13.81
N ALA A 228 8.66 4.35 13.46
CA ALA A 228 8.40 5.49 14.34
C ALA A 228 7.62 5.09 15.59
N LEU A 229 6.58 4.26 15.44
CA LEU A 229 5.78 3.76 16.55
C LEU A 229 6.58 2.80 17.45
N ALA A 230 7.41 1.93 16.87
CA ALA A 230 8.31 1.05 17.62
C ALA A 230 9.26 1.84 18.52
N ARG A 231 9.84 2.94 17.98
CA ARG A 231 10.69 3.85 18.77
C ARG A 231 9.93 4.46 19.93
N ASP A 232 8.70 4.92 19.72
CA ASP A 232 7.87 5.51 20.78
C ASP A 232 7.49 4.48 21.86
N LEU A 233 7.39 3.21 21.47
CA LEU A 233 7.14 2.08 22.37
C LEU A 233 8.40 1.53 23.05
N GLY A 234 9.59 2.09 22.76
CA GLY A 234 10.87 1.61 23.29
C GLY A 234 11.29 0.24 22.76
N LEU A 235 10.83 -0.14 21.56
CA LEU A 235 11.19 -1.40 20.90
C LEU A 235 12.49 -1.21 20.09
N ASP A 236 13.43 -2.13 20.27
CA ASP A 236 14.64 -2.17 19.46
C ASP A 236 14.32 -2.66 18.05
N THR A 237 14.79 -1.93 17.04
CA THR A 237 14.50 -2.21 15.63
C THR A 237 15.77 -2.29 14.81
N THR A 238 15.86 -3.29 13.93
CA THR A 238 17.01 -3.44 13.02
C THR A 238 16.57 -3.82 11.63
N THR A 239 17.41 -3.53 10.66
CA THR A 239 17.28 -3.97 9.28
C THR A 239 18.37 -4.99 8.99
N ALA A 240 17.96 -6.23 8.67
CA ALA A 240 18.87 -7.33 8.40
C ALA A 240 18.30 -8.29 7.36
N ARG A 241 19.16 -9.04 6.70
CA ARG A 241 18.74 -10.16 5.84
C ARG A 241 18.07 -11.23 6.69
N VAL A 242 16.92 -11.68 6.25
CA VAL A 242 16.09 -12.71 6.88
C VAL A 242 16.04 -13.90 5.95
N SER A 243 16.57 -15.04 6.37
CA SER A 243 16.45 -16.28 5.62
C SER A 243 15.12 -16.99 5.94
N ARG A 244 14.74 -17.99 5.14
CA ARG A 244 13.47 -18.71 5.33
C ARG A 244 13.38 -19.38 6.70
N ASP A 245 14.47 -19.92 7.23
CA ASP A 245 14.52 -20.55 8.55
C ASP A 245 14.33 -19.55 9.70
N HIS A 246 14.73 -18.29 9.55
CA HIS A 246 14.39 -17.24 10.52
C HIS A 246 12.87 -17.06 10.70
N LEU A 247 12.07 -17.31 9.64
CA LEU A 247 10.61 -17.26 9.76
C LEU A 247 10.08 -18.36 10.69
N TYR A 248 10.70 -19.53 10.68
CA TYR A 248 10.28 -20.66 11.53
C TYR A 248 10.75 -20.53 12.98
N LEU A 249 11.78 -19.71 13.21
CA LEU A 249 12.37 -19.46 14.53
C LEU A 249 11.87 -18.17 15.15
N ALA A 250 11.05 -17.38 14.45
CA ALA A 250 10.54 -16.11 14.93
C ALA A 250 9.57 -16.29 16.12
N ASP A 251 9.64 -15.39 17.08
CA ASP A 251 8.68 -15.29 18.19
C ASP A 251 7.35 -14.70 17.72
N GLU A 252 7.41 -13.72 16.80
CA GLU A 252 6.26 -13.14 16.13
C GLU A 252 6.63 -12.80 14.67
N ILE A 253 5.65 -12.84 13.78
CA ILE A 253 5.77 -12.30 12.42
C ILE A 253 4.55 -11.44 12.14
N PHE A 254 4.72 -10.32 11.47
CA PHE A 254 3.60 -9.54 10.98
C PHE A 254 3.91 -8.88 9.63
N VAL A 255 2.88 -8.55 8.92
CA VAL A 255 2.92 -7.74 7.70
C VAL A 255 2.37 -6.35 7.98
N CYS A 256 2.86 -5.37 7.21
CA CYS A 256 2.32 -4.02 7.27
C CYS A 256 2.21 -3.39 5.88
N GLY A 257 1.12 -2.67 5.66
CA GLY A 257 0.84 -1.96 4.42
C GLY A 257 -0.43 -1.14 4.54
N THR A 258 -0.67 -0.20 3.65
CA THR A 258 -1.84 0.70 3.74
C THR A 258 -3.16 -0.07 3.78
N ALA A 259 -3.33 -1.07 2.92
CA ALA A 259 -4.57 -1.86 2.87
C ALA A 259 -4.65 -2.93 3.96
N ALA A 260 -3.50 -3.47 4.39
CA ALA A 260 -3.41 -4.50 5.42
C ALA A 260 -3.33 -3.92 6.84
N GLU A 261 -2.89 -2.66 6.97
CA GLU A 261 -2.48 -2.05 8.24
C GLU A 261 -1.35 -2.86 8.89
N ILE A 262 -1.57 -3.43 10.07
CA ILE A 262 -0.64 -4.37 10.73
C ILE A 262 -1.39 -5.66 11.02
N VAL A 263 -0.94 -6.78 10.46
CA VAL A 263 -1.58 -8.09 10.63
C VAL A 263 -0.54 -9.15 10.97
N GLY A 264 -0.77 -9.88 12.06
CA GLY A 264 0.10 -10.99 12.47
C GLY A 264 0.06 -12.16 11.48
N ILE A 265 1.22 -12.75 11.19
CA ILE A 265 1.32 -14.07 10.55
C ILE A 265 1.48 -15.12 11.64
N VAL A 266 0.52 -16.02 11.73
CA VAL A 266 0.45 -17.03 12.81
C VAL A 266 0.93 -18.41 12.39
N GLU A 267 1.13 -18.61 11.08
CA GLU A 267 1.63 -19.85 10.48
C GLU A 267 2.39 -19.55 9.20
N VAL A 268 3.53 -20.22 8.98
CA VAL A 268 4.30 -20.18 7.74
C VAL A 268 4.57 -21.59 7.26
N ASP A 269 4.22 -21.91 6.00
CA ASP A 269 4.43 -23.23 5.38
C ASP A 269 3.89 -24.40 6.23
N GLY A 270 2.72 -24.22 6.86
CA GLY A 270 2.11 -25.21 7.75
C GLY A 270 2.74 -25.31 9.14
N ARG A 271 3.74 -24.47 9.47
CA ARG A 271 4.37 -24.40 10.80
C ARG A 271 3.85 -23.22 11.57
N ARG A 272 3.40 -23.47 12.79
CA ARG A 272 2.95 -22.38 13.68
C ARG A 272 4.12 -21.46 14.02
N VAL A 273 3.87 -20.15 13.98
CA VAL A 273 4.76 -19.14 14.54
C VAL A 273 4.53 -19.11 16.05
N ALA A 274 5.53 -19.48 16.82
CA ALA A 274 5.45 -19.60 18.29
C ALA A 274 4.14 -20.26 18.75
N THR A 275 3.23 -19.48 19.37
CA THR A 275 1.94 -19.99 19.90
C THR A 275 0.87 -20.21 18.84
N GLY A 276 1.08 -19.76 17.60
CA GLY A 276 0.07 -19.77 16.53
C GLY A 276 -1.00 -18.68 16.71
N ARG A 277 -0.65 -17.59 17.39
CA ARG A 277 -1.50 -16.41 17.62
C ARG A 277 -0.68 -15.15 17.40
N THR A 278 -1.34 -14.03 17.12
CA THR A 278 -0.70 -12.71 17.08
C THR A 278 -0.02 -12.43 18.40
N GLY A 279 1.26 -12.06 18.36
CA GLY A 279 2.06 -11.85 19.55
C GLY A 279 1.85 -10.47 20.18
N SER A 280 2.43 -10.27 21.37
CA SER A 280 2.21 -9.08 22.18
C SER A 280 2.82 -7.81 21.58
N ILE A 281 3.99 -7.92 20.94
CA ILE A 281 4.65 -6.78 20.28
C ILE A 281 3.82 -6.34 19.08
N THR A 282 3.36 -7.28 18.26
CA THR A 282 2.45 -7.02 17.13
C THR A 282 1.17 -6.33 17.61
N THR A 283 0.55 -6.82 18.68
CA THR A 283 -0.68 -6.22 19.25
C THR A 283 -0.45 -4.79 19.74
N ARG A 284 0.67 -4.51 20.40
CA ARG A 284 1.03 -3.15 20.84
C ARG A 284 1.22 -2.21 19.64
N LEU A 285 1.85 -2.68 18.57
CA LEU A 285 2.01 -1.91 17.33
C LEU A 285 0.68 -1.69 16.61
N GLN A 286 -0.21 -2.69 16.59
CA GLN A 286 -1.58 -2.54 16.06
C GLN A 286 -2.35 -1.44 16.80
N GLN A 287 -2.31 -1.44 18.14
CA GLN A 287 -2.98 -0.42 18.93
C GLN A 287 -2.40 0.98 18.68
N ALA A 288 -1.07 1.11 18.70
CA ALA A 288 -0.40 2.39 18.44
C ALA A 288 -0.70 2.91 17.00
N TYR A 289 -0.78 2.00 16.03
CA TYR A 289 -1.17 2.35 14.66
C TYR A 289 -2.62 2.81 14.59
N ALA A 290 -3.54 2.08 15.22
CA ALA A 290 -4.95 2.46 15.30
C ALA A 290 -5.14 3.84 15.97
N ASP A 291 -4.41 4.11 17.04
CA ASP A 291 -4.43 5.42 17.68
C ASP A 291 -3.88 6.52 16.78
N ALA A 292 -2.83 6.23 16.01
CA ALA A 292 -2.24 7.18 15.07
C ALA A 292 -3.17 7.55 13.92
N VAL A 293 -3.86 6.59 13.32
CA VAL A 293 -4.74 6.83 12.17
C VAL A 293 -6.07 7.49 12.57
N HIS A 294 -6.50 7.31 13.83
CA HIS A 294 -7.73 7.92 14.35
C HIS A 294 -7.49 9.23 15.15
N GLY A 295 -6.28 9.80 15.11
CA GLY A 295 -6.00 11.10 15.71
C GLY A 295 -5.71 11.09 17.22
N ARG A 296 -5.52 9.94 17.84
CA ARG A 296 -5.30 9.79 19.29
C ARG A 296 -3.83 9.66 19.69
N HIS A 297 -2.90 9.58 18.74
CA HIS A 297 -1.48 9.49 18.98
C HIS A 297 -0.79 10.86 18.78
N PRO A 298 0.25 11.22 19.54
CA PRO A 298 0.95 12.52 19.37
C PRO A 298 1.46 12.79 17.95
N ARG A 299 1.85 11.74 17.21
CA ARG A 299 2.31 11.88 15.82
C ARG A 299 1.18 12.16 14.83
N SER A 300 -0.07 12.00 15.21
CA SER A 300 -1.24 12.19 14.33
C SER A 300 -1.28 13.58 13.73
N GLU A 301 -0.87 14.61 14.47
CA GLU A 301 -0.87 16.00 14.00
C GLU A 301 0.02 16.19 12.76
N GLY A 302 1.16 15.48 12.67
CA GLY A 302 2.03 15.54 11.50
C GLY A 302 1.71 14.51 10.41
N TRP A 303 0.81 13.55 10.68
CA TRP A 303 0.51 12.45 9.77
C TRP A 303 -0.89 12.50 9.15
N LEU A 304 -1.81 13.25 9.72
CA LEU A 304 -3.18 13.37 9.27
C LEU A 304 -3.41 14.67 8.51
N GLU A 305 -3.89 14.54 7.27
CA GLU A 305 -4.39 15.65 6.48
C GLU A 305 -5.92 15.64 6.57
N TYR A 306 -6.50 16.58 7.33
CA TYR A 306 -7.94 16.65 7.54
C TYR A 306 -8.66 17.11 6.28
N VAL A 307 -9.64 16.35 5.85
CA VAL A 307 -10.50 16.69 4.72
C VAL A 307 -11.62 17.58 5.27
N GLY A 308 -11.39 18.89 5.31
CA GLY A 308 -12.33 19.87 5.88
C GLY A 308 -13.74 19.77 5.28
N ALA A 309 -14.74 20.22 6.03
CA ALA A 309 -16.13 20.33 5.56
C ALA A 309 -16.20 21.14 4.25
N HIS A 310 -17.15 20.78 3.37
CA HIS A 310 -17.46 21.53 2.15
C HIS A 310 -17.35 23.03 2.39
N ARG A 311 -16.40 23.73 1.78
CA ARG A 311 -16.60 25.12 1.45
C ARG A 311 -17.70 25.13 0.40
N GLU A 312 -18.90 25.58 0.76
CA GLU A 312 -19.93 25.91 -0.22
C GLU A 312 -19.27 26.77 -1.30
N VAL A 313 -19.17 26.22 -2.50
CA VAL A 313 -18.83 27.01 -3.67
C VAL A 313 -19.96 27.97 -3.82
N ARG A 314 -19.78 29.20 -3.35
CA ARG A 314 -20.71 30.32 -3.67
C ARG A 314 -20.72 30.45 -5.19
N ALA A 315 -21.91 30.23 -5.74
CA ALA A 315 -22.22 30.38 -7.17
C ALA A 315 -21.95 31.83 -7.64
#